data_285e800457cf108f9a489a6efd074f76
#
_entry.id   285e800457cf108f9a489a6efd074f76
#
_cell.length_a   1.000
_cell.length_b   1.000
_cell.length_c   1.000
_cell.angle_alpha   90.00
_cell.angle_beta   90.00
_cell.angle_gamma   90.00
#
_symmetry.space_group_name_H-M   'P 1'
#
loop_
_entity.id
_entity.type
_entity.pdbx_description
1 polymer ?
#
loop_
_entity_poly.entity_id
_entity_poly.type
_entity_poly.pdbx_seq_one_letter_code
_entity_poly.pdbx_strand_id
1 'polypeptide(L)'
;SKTDFYAAVNSAGAYKLPLVLCVINNGWAISVPRKAQTGAQTLAQKGIAGGLHCLQVDGNDLVAVLEAMRRAHERARSGEGGSVIEFMTYRLHDHTTADDARRYRGEDEVKAAWTREPSSPTGRVSTRSSICARVSIRSPSR
;
A
#
# COMPACT_ATOMS: atom_id res chain seq x y z
N SER A 1 10.72 -3.79 -6.92
CA SER A 1 10.21 -5.09 -6.41
C SER A 1 11.24 -6.16 -6.70
N LYS A 2 11.55 -6.99 -5.70
CA LYS A 2 12.44 -8.16 -5.85
C LYS A 2 11.68 -9.32 -6.48
N THR A 3 12.41 -10.25 -7.10
CA THR A 3 11.87 -11.48 -7.71
C THR A 3 11.03 -12.29 -6.73
N ASP A 4 11.49 -12.39 -5.47
CA ASP A 4 10.82 -13.13 -4.40
C ASP A 4 9.39 -12.67 -4.14
N PHE A 5 9.13 -11.36 -4.26
CA PHE A 5 7.77 -10.83 -4.12
C PHE A 5 6.84 -11.40 -5.20
N TYR A 6 7.29 -11.44 -6.44
CA TYR A 6 6.46 -11.96 -7.53
C TYR A 6 6.28 -13.47 -7.43
N ALA A 7 7.32 -14.19 -7.01
CA ALA A 7 7.22 -15.62 -6.74
C ALA A 7 6.21 -15.91 -5.63
N ALA A 8 6.26 -15.15 -4.53
CA ALA A 8 5.31 -15.28 -3.42
C ALA A 8 3.86 -14.97 -3.86
N VAL A 9 3.65 -13.91 -4.64
CA VAL A 9 2.33 -13.54 -5.17
C VAL A 9 1.78 -14.63 -6.08
N ASN A 10 2.61 -15.15 -7.00
CA ASN A 10 2.20 -16.20 -7.92
C ASN A 10 1.84 -17.50 -7.17
N SER A 11 2.68 -17.94 -6.24
CA SER A 11 2.42 -19.15 -5.45
C SER A 11 1.17 -18.98 -4.57
N ALA A 12 1.01 -17.81 -3.95
CA ALA A 12 -0.15 -17.51 -3.12
C ALA A 12 -1.48 -17.62 -3.89
N GLY A 13 -1.50 -17.13 -5.14
CA GLY A 13 -2.68 -17.24 -5.97
C GLY A 13 -2.92 -18.66 -6.49
N ALA A 14 -1.87 -19.32 -7.01
CA ALA A 14 -1.96 -20.67 -7.58
C ALA A 14 -2.47 -21.69 -6.55
N TYR A 15 -1.99 -21.59 -5.32
CA TYR A 15 -2.37 -22.50 -4.22
C TYR A 15 -3.48 -21.95 -3.31
N LYS A 16 -4.06 -20.79 -3.63
CA LYS A 16 -5.08 -20.11 -2.81
C LYS A 16 -4.66 -19.99 -1.34
N LEU A 17 -3.39 -19.62 -1.11
CA LEU A 17 -2.84 -19.55 0.24
C LEU A 17 -3.58 -18.52 1.10
N PRO A 18 -3.90 -18.83 2.37
CA PRO A 18 -4.60 -17.93 3.27
C PRO A 18 -3.63 -16.90 3.87
N LEU A 19 -3.17 -15.94 3.07
CA LEU A 19 -2.20 -14.94 3.50
C LEU A 19 -2.63 -13.51 3.18
N VAL A 20 -2.09 -12.56 3.95
CA VAL A 20 -2.24 -11.13 3.70
C VAL A 20 -0.86 -10.51 3.52
N LEU A 21 -0.59 -9.98 2.33
CA LEU A 21 0.63 -9.25 2.03
C LEU A 21 0.39 -7.76 2.26
N CYS A 22 1.04 -7.19 3.26
CA CYS A 22 0.98 -5.78 3.58
C CYS A 22 2.14 -5.04 2.89
N VAL A 23 1.81 -4.05 2.07
CA VAL A 23 2.78 -3.19 1.38
C VAL A 23 2.66 -1.79 1.95
N ILE A 24 3.66 -1.34 2.70
CA ILE A 24 3.70 0.03 3.22
C ILE A 24 4.32 0.92 2.14
N ASN A 25 3.49 1.73 1.49
CA ASN A 25 3.92 2.68 0.49
C ASN A 25 4.16 4.05 1.14
N ASN A 26 5.39 4.30 1.53
CA ASN A 26 5.80 5.57 2.13
C ASN A 26 6.29 6.62 1.11
N GLY A 27 6.07 6.37 -0.19
CA GLY A 27 6.43 7.27 -1.29
C GLY A 27 7.87 7.17 -1.78
N TRP A 28 8.80 6.57 -1.02
CA TRP A 28 10.23 6.63 -1.27
C TRP A 28 10.95 5.31 -1.06
N ALA A 29 11.93 5.02 -1.91
CA ALA A 29 12.95 4.00 -1.66
C ALA A 29 14.32 4.70 -1.57
N ILE A 30 14.77 4.98 -0.36
CA ILE A 30 15.91 5.85 -0.06
C ILE A 30 15.69 7.23 -0.71
N SER A 31 16.42 7.56 -1.78
CA SER A 31 16.34 8.81 -2.54
C SER A 31 15.48 8.72 -3.80
N VAL A 32 14.96 7.53 -4.13
CA VAL A 32 14.19 7.32 -5.36
C VAL A 32 12.69 7.43 -5.07
N PRO A 33 11.96 8.39 -5.67
CA PRO A 33 10.53 8.50 -5.50
C PRO A 33 9.79 7.32 -6.15
N ARG A 34 8.65 6.94 -5.59
CA ARG A 34 7.84 5.81 -6.08
C ARG A 34 7.56 5.90 -7.58
N LYS A 35 7.26 7.07 -8.12
CA LYS A 35 6.97 7.30 -9.56
C LYS A 35 8.11 6.88 -10.50
N ALA A 36 9.35 6.89 -10.01
CA ALA A 36 10.53 6.46 -10.78
C ALA A 36 10.81 4.96 -10.66
N GLN A 37 10.09 4.23 -9.80
CA GLN A 37 10.36 2.82 -9.51
C GLN A 37 9.42 1.86 -10.25
N THR A 38 8.24 2.32 -10.63
CA THR A 38 7.21 1.48 -11.28
C THR A 38 6.22 2.32 -12.05
N GLY A 39 5.80 1.82 -13.21
CA GLY A 39 4.69 2.37 -13.99
C GLY A 39 3.30 1.95 -13.48
N ALA A 40 3.21 1.07 -12.49
CA ALA A 40 1.92 0.68 -11.93
C ALA A 40 1.26 1.86 -11.21
N GLN A 41 -0.05 2.05 -11.38
CA GLN A 41 -0.79 3.12 -10.69
C GLN A 41 -0.78 2.91 -9.17
N THR A 42 -0.93 1.67 -8.71
CA THR A 42 -0.82 1.28 -7.31
C THR A 42 0.17 0.12 -7.15
N LEU A 43 0.78 -0.04 -5.97
CA LEU A 43 1.62 -1.21 -5.70
C LEU A 43 0.76 -2.46 -5.50
N ALA A 44 -0.45 -2.30 -4.99
CA ALA A 44 -1.40 -3.39 -4.81
C ALA A 44 -1.73 -4.11 -6.13
N GLN A 45 -1.74 -3.40 -7.28
CA GLN A 45 -1.99 -3.99 -8.60
C GLN A 45 -1.07 -5.16 -8.94
N LYS A 46 0.12 -5.20 -8.34
CA LYS A 46 1.08 -6.28 -8.56
C LYS A 46 0.56 -7.64 -8.08
N GLY A 47 -0.39 -7.65 -7.15
CA GLY A 47 -1.06 -8.86 -6.69
C GLY A 47 -2.07 -9.44 -7.69
N ILE A 48 -2.61 -8.60 -8.58
CA ILE A 48 -3.64 -9.00 -9.55
C ILE A 48 -3.09 -10.07 -10.50
N ALA A 49 -1.83 -9.91 -10.94
CA ALA A 49 -1.19 -10.86 -11.84
C ALA A 49 -1.09 -12.29 -11.25
N GLY A 50 -1.02 -12.39 -9.92
CA GLY A 50 -1.06 -13.67 -9.21
C GLY A 50 -2.46 -14.10 -8.76
N GLY A 51 -3.51 -13.38 -9.15
CA GLY A 51 -4.90 -13.74 -8.78
C GLY A 51 -5.29 -13.38 -7.34
N LEU A 52 -4.54 -12.51 -6.66
CA LEU A 52 -4.84 -12.09 -5.30
C LEU A 52 -5.87 -10.94 -5.27
N HIS A 53 -6.63 -10.84 -4.19
CA HIS A 53 -7.47 -9.70 -3.92
C HIS A 53 -6.60 -8.49 -3.54
N CYS A 54 -6.83 -7.33 -4.17
CA CYS A 54 -5.97 -6.17 -4.02
C CYS A 54 -6.75 -4.96 -3.50
N LEU A 55 -6.20 -4.32 -2.48
CA LEU A 55 -6.75 -3.11 -1.85
C LEU A 55 -5.67 -2.05 -1.71
N GLN A 56 -6.06 -0.79 -1.85
CA GLN A 56 -5.26 0.36 -1.44
C GLN A 56 -6.03 1.13 -0.37
N VAL A 57 -5.36 1.48 0.72
CA VAL A 57 -5.96 2.06 1.93
C VAL A 57 -5.12 3.23 2.41
N ASP A 58 -5.74 4.24 2.98
CA ASP A 58 -5.02 5.28 3.72
C ASP A 58 -4.39 4.65 4.97
N GLY A 59 -3.06 4.57 4.98
CA GLY A 59 -2.31 3.95 6.09
C GLY A 59 -2.29 4.79 7.37
N ASN A 60 -2.73 6.05 7.30
CA ASN A 60 -2.85 6.96 8.44
C ASN A 60 -4.28 6.95 9.03
N ASP A 61 -5.23 6.26 8.41
CA ASP A 61 -6.59 6.07 8.94
C ASP A 61 -6.69 4.70 9.63
N LEU A 62 -6.64 4.70 10.96
CA LEU A 62 -6.71 3.48 11.77
C LEU A 62 -7.97 2.66 11.49
N VAL A 63 -9.12 3.31 11.31
CA VAL A 63 -10.39 2.62 11.07
C VAL A 63 -10.37 1.93 9.70
N ALA A 64 -9.87 2.61 8.67
CA ALA A 64 -9.73 2.05 7.34
C ALA A 64 -8.74 0.87 7.32
N VAL A 65 -7.61 0.99 8.04
CA VAL A 65 -6.62 -0.08 8.20
C VAL A 65 -7.23 -1.31 8.87
N LEU A 66 -7.92 -1.12 10.00
CA LEU A 66 -8.58 -2.22 10.73
C LEU A 66 -9.63 -2.93 9.88
N GLU A 67 -10.47 -2.18 9.17
CA GLU A 67 -11.50 -2.77 8.31
C GLU A 67 -10.90 -3.53 7.12
N ALA A 68 -9.86 -2.98 6.48
CA ALA A 68 -9.17 -3.67 5.39
C ALA A 68 -8.52 -4.98 5.87
N MET A 69 -7.88 -4.97 7.03
CA MET A 69 -7.27 -6.15 7.64
C MET A 69 -8.33 -7.19 8.03
N ARG A 70 -9.44 -6.75 8.64
CA ARG A 70 -10.55 -7.65 8.99
C ARG A 70 -11.07 -8.41 7.77
N ARG A 71 -11.38 -7.68 6.68
CA ARG A 71 -11.86 -8.29 5.42
C ARG A 71 -10.84 -9.25 4.80
N ALA A 72 -9.57 -8.86 4.81
CA ALA A 72 -8.51 -9.71 4.27
C ALA A 72 -8.35 -11.01 5.08
N HIS A 73 -8.45 -10.94 6.41
CA HIS A 73 -8.41 -12.11 7.29
C HIS A 73 -9.63 -13.01 7.10
N GLU A 74 -10.83 -12.44 6.99
CA GLU A 74 -12.06 -13.20 6.71
C GLU A 74 -11.94 -13.95 5.40
N ARG A 75 -11.50 -13.26 4.34
CA ARG A 75 -11.25 -13.86 3.04
C ARG A 75 -10.25 -15.03 3.11
N ALA A 76 -9.15 -14.83 3.82
CA ALA A 76 -8.13 -15.86 3.99
C ALA A 76 -8.70 -17.09 4.72
N ARG A 77 -9.48 -16.87 5.78
CA ARG A 77 -10.09 -17.95 6.58
C ARG A 77 -11.22 -18.69 5.87
N SER A 78 -11.94 -18.00 4.99
CA SER A 78 -13.02 -18.64 4.20
C SER A 78 -12.50 -19.48 3.02
N GLY A 79 -11.18 -19.52 2.80
CA GLY A 79 -10.60 -20.26 1.68
C GLY A 79 -10.70 -19.53 0.32
N GLU A 80 -11.09 -18.27 0.32
CA GLU A 80 -11.16 -17.45 -0.89
C GLU A 80 -9.77 -17.00 -1.41
N GLY A 81 -8.70 -17.36 -0.70
CA GLY A 81 -7.32 -17.05 -1.05
C GLY A 81 -6.78 -15.78 -0.41
N GLY A 82 -5.58 -15.39 -0.82
CA GLY A 82 -4.83 -14.30 -0.22
C GLY A 82 -5.21 -12.90 -0.71
N SER A 83 -4.67 -11.91 -0.02
CA SER A 83 -4.86 -10.49 -0.35
C SER A 83 -3.54 -9.74 -0.36
N VAL A 84 -3.44 -8.68 -1.18
CA VAL A 84 -2.40 -7.66 -1.12
C VAL A 84 -3.04 -6.35 -0.70
N ILE A 85 -2.58 -5.76 0.39
CA ILE A 85 -3.05 -4.47 0.86
C ILE A 85 -1.89 -3.48 0.80
N GLU A 86 -2.08 -2.39 0.05
CA GLU A 86 -1.17 -1.26 0.01
C GLU A 86 -1.66 -0.18 0.97
N PHE A 87 -0.86 0.09 1.99
CA PHE A 87 -1.09 1.17 2.94
C PHE A 87 -0.35 2.42 2.47
N MET A 88 -1.10 3.44 2.13
CA MET A 88 -0.57 4.75 1.73
C MET A 88 -0.14 5.51 2.97
N THR A 89 1.15 5.74 3.09
CA THR A 89 1.77 6.53 4.16
C THR A 89 2.76 7.53 3.57
N TYR A 90 3.52 8.20 4.39
CA TYR A 90 4.60 9.05 3.93
C TYR A 90 5.78 9.00 4.90
N ARG A 91 7.01 8.84 4.37
CA ARG A 91 8.22 8.88 5.18
C ARG A 91 8.59 10.33 5.49
N LEU A 92 8.34 10.79 6.72
CA LEU A 92 8.61 12.16 7.16
C LEU A 92 10.11 12.43 7.38
N HIS A 93 10.82 11.46 7.98
CA HIS A 93 12.23 11.59 8.35
C HIS A 93 13.18 11.06 7.28
N ASP A 94 14.48 11.19 7.53
CA ASP A 94 15.52 10.58 6.73
C ASP A 94 15.39 9.06 6.70
N HIS A 95 15.99 8.41 5.71
CA HIS A 95 15.93 6.95 5.58
C HIS A 95 16.75 6.25 6.67
N THR A 96 17.92 6.80 6.94
CA THR A 96 18.84 6.33 7.98
C THR A 96 19.53 7.53 8.62
N THR A 97 20.30 7.30 9.68
CA THR A 97 21.10 8.34 10.35
C THR A 97 22.18 8.96 9.46
N ALA A 98 22.59 8.27 8.41
CA ALA A 98 23.58 8.74 7.44
C ALA A 98 22.95 9.43 6.20
N ASP A 99 21.60 9.47 6.11
CA ASP A 99 20.88 10.08 5.00
C ASP A 99 20.59 11.57 5.28
N ASP A 100 20.53 12.37 4.23
CA ASP A 100 20.03 13.75 4.26
C ASP A 100 18.95 13.88 3.18
N ALA A 101 17.71 13.70 3.57
CA ALA A 101 16.57 13.71 2.66
C ALA A 101 16.34 15.08 1.98
N ARG A 102 16.87 16.18 2.52
CA ARG A 102 16.78 17.51 1.90
C ARG A 102 17.47 17.60 0.55
N ARG A 103 18.40 16.67 0.27
CA ARG A 103 19.12 16.60 -1.01
C ARG A 103 18.27 16.14 -2.17
N TYR A 104 17.16 15.45 -1.92
CA TYR A 104 16.32 14.83 -2.95
C TYR A 104 14.83 15.06 -2.77
N ARG A 105 14.40 15.69 -1.66
CA ARG A 105 12.99 15.89 -1.29
C ARG A 105 12.76 17.31 -0.81
N GLY A 106 11.72 17.97 -1.37
CA GLY A 106 11.38 19.35 -1.00
C GLY A 106 10.76 19.45 0.40
N GLU A 107 11.06 20.53 1.12
CA GLU A 107 10.50 20.78 2.44
C GLU A 107 8.98 20.95 2.42
N ASP A 108 8.44 21.57 1.37
CA ASP A 108 6.98 21.78 1.25
C ASP A 108 6.21 20.47 1.13
N GLU A 109 6.80 19.47 0.46
CA GLU A 109 6.24 18.12 0.38
C GLU A 109 6.16 17.48 1.77
N VAL A 110 7.21 17.62 2.56
CA VAL A 110 7.27 17.11 3.93
C VAL A 110 6.26 17.81 4.83
N LYS A 111 6.17 19.15 4.76
CA LYS A 111 5.21 19.94 5.52
C LYS A 111 3.77 19.53 5.20
N ALA A 112 3.45 19.36 3.91
CA ALA A 112 2.13 18.91 3.47
C ALA A 112 1.79 17.50 3.94
N ALA A 113 2.78 16.61 4.01
CA ALA A 113 2.59 15.25 4.55
C ALA A 113 2.42 15.28 6.07
N TRP A 114 3.18 16.12 6.78
CA TRP A 114 3.08 16.27 8.22
C TRP A 114 1.69 16.67 8.71
N THR A 115 1.00 17.56 7.99
CA THR A 115 -0.37 17.98 8.35
C THR A 115 -1.40 16.87 8.28
N ARG A 116 -1.10 15.77 7.60
CA ARG A 116 -1.96 14.58 7.47
C ARG A 116 -1.58 13.46 8.42
N GLU A 117 -0.45 13.60 9.10
CA GLU A 117 0.04 12.61 10.06
C GLU A 117 -0.83 12.65 11.33
N PRO A 118 -1.43 11.53 11.79
CA PRO A 118 -2.29 11.49 12.97
C PRO A 118 -1.60 11.96 14.26
N SER A 119 -0.29 11.79 14.35
CA SER A 119 0.53 12.23 15.49
C SER A 119 0.87 13.72 15.47
N SER A 120 0.57 14.42 14.37
CA SER A 120 0.78 15.86 14.25
C SER A 120 -0.21 16.64 15.12
N PRO A 121 0.20 17.75 15.76
CA PRO A 121 -0.73 18.62 16.51
C PRO A 121 -1.89 19.16 15.66
N THR A 122 -1.71 19.24 14.34
CA THR A 122 -2.72 19.65 13.36
C THR A 122 -3.30 18.49 12.58
N GLY A 123 -2.81 17.27 12.82
CA GLY A 123 -3.24 16.05 12.15
C GLY A 123 -4.70 15.75 12.50
N ARG A 124 -5.53 15.66 11.47
CA ARG A 124 -6.90 15.18 11.62
C ARG A 124 -6.89 13.68 11.43
N VAL A 125 -7.40 12.95 12.39
CA VAL A 125 -7.82 11.56 12.14
C VAL A 125 -8.90 11.64 11.06
N SER A 126 -8.56 11.21 9.85
CA SER A 126 -9.51 11.20 8.75
C SER A 126 -10.57 10.15 9.04
N THR A 127 -11.79 10.59 9.34
CA THR A 127 -12.97 9.71 9.45
C THR A 127 -13.54 9.34 8.09
N ARG A 128 -12.91 9.79 7.00
CA ARG A 128 -13.28 9.38 5.66
C ARG A 128 -12.62 8.05 5.36
N SER A 129 -13.38 6.98 5.49
CA SER A 129 -13.06 5.66 4.94
C SER A 129 -12.86 5.78 3.42
N SER A 130 -11.67 6.19 3.01
CA SER A 130 -11.27 6.12 1.61
C SER A 130 -10.80 4.69 1.31
N ILE A 131 -11.75 3.75 1.35
CA ILE A 131 -11.55 2.48 0.67
C ILE A 131 -11.56 2.83 -0.81
N CYS A 132 -10.40 3.19 -1.33
CA CYS A 132 -10.25 3.55 -2.72
C CYS A 132 -10.47 2.31 -3.57
N ALA A 133 -11.64 2.34 -4.21
CA ALA A 133 -12.06 1.64 -5.41
C ALA A 133 -11.37 0.31 -5.76
N ARG A 134 -12.18 -0.72 -5.81
CA ARG A 134 -11.98 -1.86 -6.69
C ARG A 134 -11.30 -1.41 -7.99
N VAL A 135 -10.13 -1.95 -8.28
CA VAL A 135 -9.66 -2.04 -9.65
C VAL A 135 -10.59 -3.01 -10.37
N SER A 136 -11.67 -2.46 -10.94
CA SER A 136 -12.62 -3.23 -11.76
C SER A 136 -11.95 -3.44 -13.11
N ILE A 137 -11.33 -4.59 -13.30
CA ILE A 137 -10.96 -5.04 -14.64
C ILE A 137 -12.28 -5.41 -15.30
N ARG A 138 -12.79 -4.57 -16.20
CA ARG A 138 -13.85 -4.99 -17.12
C ARG A 138 -13.29 -6.12 -17.97
N SER A 139 -13.87 -7.29 -17.85
CA SER A 139 -13.65 -8.36 -18.81
C SER A 139 -14.05 -7.83 -20.20
N PRO A 140 -13.24 -8.06 -21.25
CA PRO A 140 -13.71 -7.78 -22.59
C PRO A 140 -14.91 -8.67 -22.84
N SER A 141 -16.05 -8.09 -23.20
CA SER A 141 -17.23 -8.81 -23.73
C SER A 141 -16.79 -9.58 -24.96
N ARG A 142 -17.06 -10.87 -24.97
CA ARG A 142 -16.96 -11.72 -26.18
C ARG A 142 -18.01 -11.29 -27.19
#